data_a17807600070c588df6f133c177d07b8
#
_entry.id   a17807600070c588df6f133c177d07b8
#
_cell.length_a   1.000
_cell.length_b   1.000
_cell.length_c   1.000
_cell.angle_alpha   90.00
_cell.angle_beta   90.00
_cell.angle_gamma   90.00
#
_symmetry.space_group_name_H-M   'P 1'
#
loop_
_entity.id
_entity.type
_entity.pdbx_description
1 polymer ?
#
loop_
_entity_poly.entity_id
_entity_poly.type
_entity_poly.pdbx_seq_one_letter_code
_entity_poly.pdbx_strand_id
1 'polypeptide(L)'
;MKICENDIIREMTAEELAAMQDAAAQAEAEEKRRPLSSPEVQEMLVRQQINTLTVDDQKALRMASYYPEWQPGQDYPIGYKTQRGGKLWRCLQAHTAQTGWEPENAASLWEQICETHDGTKYDPIPYDGNMALESGKHYTQSGMTYLCNRDTVNPVYNALSELVGIYVEVVNG
;
A
#
# COMPACT_ATOMS: atom_id res chain seq x y z
N MET A 1 -18.47 9.06 29.48
CA MET A 1 -18.06 7.67 29.16
C MET A 1 -18.82 6.71 30.08
N LYS A 2 -19.19 5.51 29.60
CA LYS A 2 -20.00 4.53 30.39
C LYS A 2 -19.12 3.35 30.75
N ILE A 3 -19.31 2.85 31.98
CA ILE A 3 -18.70 1.59 32.48
C ILE A 3 -19.78 0.59 32.84
N CYS A 4 -19.41 -0.69 32.78
CA CYS A 4 -20.26 -1.79 33.22
C CYS A 4 -19.71 -2.30 34.55
N GLU A 5 -20.52 -2.28 35.59
CA GLU A 5 -20.20 -2.78 36.93
C GLU A 5 -21.37 -3.61 37.42
N ASN A 6 -21.15 -4.89 37.72
CA ASN A 6 -22.19 -5.86 38.16
C ASN A 6 -23.40 -5.89 37.18
N ASP A 7 -23.17 -5.96 35.88
CA ASP A 7 -24.18 -5.93 34.81
C ASP A 7 -25.03 -4.64 34.70
N ILE A 8 -24.66 -3.58 35.43
CA ILE A 8 -25.31 -2.28 35.35
C ILE A 8 -24.42 -1.32 34.58
N ILE A 9 -24.96 -0.73 33.51
CA ILE A 9 -24.28 0.31 32.74
C ILE A 9 -24.58 1.67 33.38
N ARG A 10 -23.56 2.31 33.93
CA ARG A 10 -23.65 3.69 34.47
C ARG A 10 -22.63 4.62 33.81
N GLU A 11 -22.85 5.91 33.94
CA GLU A 11 -21.85 6.89 33.57
C GLU A 11 -20.71 6.95 34.59
N MET A 12 -19.50 7.16 34.09
CA MET A 12 -18.32 7.35 34.96
C MET A 12 -18.45 8.66 35.72
N THR A 13 -18.01 8.65 36.95
CA THR A 13 -17.83 9.89 37.71
C THR A 13 -16.66 10.71 37.20
N ALA A 14 -16.58 11.99 37.55
CA ALA A 14 -15.47 12.84 37.18
C ALA A 14 -14.13 12.33 37.75
N GLU A 15 -14.14 11.73 38.93
CA GLU A 15 -12.98 11.14 39.60
C GLU A 15 -12.49 9.89 38.87
N GLU A 16 -13.40 8.99 38.46
CA GLU A 16 -13.06 7.80 37.67
C GLU A 16 -12.51 8.16 36.30
N LEU A 17 -13.07 9.18 35.65
CA LEU A 17 -12.58 9.67 34.38
C LEU A 17 -11.16 10.26 34.51
N ALA A 18 -10.91 11.06 35.55
CA ALA A 18 -9.60 11.62 35.83
C ALA A 18 -8.56 10.51 36.12
N ALA A 19 -8.92 9.55 36.96
CA ALA A 19 -8.04 8.42 37.29
C ALA A 19 -7.70 7.58 36.04
N MET A 20 -8.65 7.37 35.13
CA MET A 20 -8.42 6.68 33.86
C MET A 20 -7.49 7.48 32.93
N GLN A 21 -7.65 8.81 32.87
CA GLN A 21 -6.78 9.68 32.07
C GLN A 21 -5.35 9.70 32.66
N ASP A 22 -5.21 9.77 33.97
CA ASP A 22 -3.90 9.71 34.64
C ASP A 22 -3.22 8.35 34.41
N ALA A 23 -3.95 7.26 34.52
CA ALA A 23 -3.43 5.92 34.25
C ALA A 23 -2.99 5.77 32.78
N ALA A 24 -3.75 6.30 31.84
CA ALA A 24 -3.40 6.31 30.41
C ALA A 24 -2.14 7.15 30.15
N ALA A 25 -2.00 8.32 30.78
CA ALA A 25 -0.82 9.18 30.67
C ALA A 25 0.42 8.52 31.29
N GLN A 26 0.27 7.81 32.41
CA GLN A 26 1.37 7.06 33.03
C GLN A 26 1.81 5.89 32.16
N ALA A 27 0.87 5.12 31.59
CA ALA A 27 1.17 4.02 30.68
C ALA A 27 1.90 4.50 29.42
N GLU A 28 1.49 5.63 28.85
CA GLU A 28 2.17 6.26 27.70
C GLU A 28 3.59 6.73 28.06
N ALA A 29 3.77 7.30 29.24
CA ALA A 29 5.08 7.74 29.73
C ALA A 29 6.02 6.55 30.02
N GLU A 30 5.49 5.43 30.51
CA GLU A 30 6.24 4.19 30.75
C GLU A 30 6.65 3.54 29.42
N GLU A 31 5.75 3.46 28.45
CA GLU A 31 6.05 2.96 27.10
C GLU A 31 7.15 3.78 26.41
N LYS A 32 7.13 5.10 26.54
CA LYS A 32 8.20 5.98 26.03
C LYS A 32 9.56 5.78 26.72
N ARG A 33 9.59 5.25 27.92
CA ARG A 33 10.83 4.96 28.67
C ARG A 33 11.31 3.52 28.48
N ARG A 34 10.47 2.66 27.96
CA ARG A 34 10.81 1.24 27.74
C ARG A 34 11.99 1.15 26.77
N PRO A 35 13.04 0.37 27.07
CA PRO A 35 14.08 0.06 26.10
C PRO A 35 13.47 -0.62 24.87
N LEU A 36 13.92 -0.19 23.69
CA LEU A 36 13.52 -0.82 22.44
C LEU A 36 14.00 -2.27 22.39
N SER A 37 13.14 -3.18 21.95
CA SER A 37 13.53 -4.56 21.68
C SER A 37 14.42 -4.65 20.42
N SER A 38 15.16 -5.76 20.28
CA SER A 38 16.00 -5.97 19.09
C SER A 38 15.22 -5.86 17.76
N PRO A 39 13.99 -6.40 17.61
CA PRO A 39 13.19 -6.19 16.39
C PRO A 39 12.86 -4.72 16.15
N GLU A 40 12.48 -3.95 17.17
CA GLU A 40 12.16 -2.53 17.05
C GLU A 40 13.38 -1.70 16.61
N VAL A 41 14.56 -2.02 17.15
CA VAL A 41 15.83 -1.39 16.74
C VAL A 41 16.13 -1.73 15.26
N GLN A 42 15.96 -2.98 14.86
CA GLN A 42 16.17 -3.39 13.48
C GLN A 42 15.21 -2.68 12.52
N GLU A 43 13.92 -2.58 12.87
CA GLU A 43 12.93 -1.87 12.07
C GLU A 43 13.31 -0.38 11.93
N MET A 44 13.72 0.27 13.01
CA MET A 44 14.14 1.66 12.98
C MET A 44 15.36 1.87 12.06
N LEU A 45 16.35 0.98 12.11
CA LEU A 45 17.52 1.02 11.22
C LEU A 45 17.13 0.82 9.75
N VAL A 46 16.24 -0.11 9.47
CA VAL A 46 15.72 -0.32 8.10
C VAL A 46 15.02 0.94 7.61
N ARG A 47 14.13 1.53 8.40
CA ARG A 47 13.41 2.77 8.02
C ARG A 47 14.36 3.94 7.74
N GLN A 48 15.46 4.07 8.50
CA GLN A 48 16.46 5.12 8.27
C GLN A 48 17.24 4.92 6.97
N GLN A 49 17.43 3.68 6.53
CA GLN A 49 18.31 3.35 5.41
C GLN A 49 17.52 2.91 4.15
N ILE A 50 16.21 2.73 4.23
CA ILE A 50 15.42 2.12 3.15
C ILE A 50 15.61 2.84 1.80
N ASN A 51 15.69 4.16 1.80
CA ASN A 51 15.90 4.97 0.60
C ASN A 51 17.35 4.99 0.08
N THR A 52 18.31 4.43 0.84
CA THR A 52 19.68 4.25 0.39
C THR A 52 19.89 2.90 -0.29
N LEU A 53 18.95 1.97 -0.11
CA LEU A 53 19.02 0.64 -0.71
C LEU A 53 18.59 0.69 -2.19
N THR A 54 19.39 0.06 -3.05
CA THR A 54 19.01 -0.15 -4.43
C THR A 54 18.12 -1.39 -4.53
N VAL A 55 16.82 -1.18 -4.51
CA VAL A 55 15.81 -2.25 -4.68
C VAL A 55 14.90 -1.95 -5.86
N ASP A 56 14.53 -2.99 -6.59
CA ASP A 56 13.51 -2.87 -7.65
C ASP A 56 12.14 -2.54 -7.07
N ASP A 57 11.24 -2.06 -7.92
CA ASP A 57 9.92 -1.58 -7.50
C ASP A 57 9.05 -2.68 -6.88
N GLN A 58 9.15 -3.93 -7.36
CA GLN A 58 8.40 -5.05 -6.80
C GLN A 58 8.84 -5.39 -5.38
N LYS A 59 10.15 -5.35 -5.11
CA LYS A 59 10.67 -5.50 -3.74
C LYS A 59 10.30 -4.28 -2.89
N ALA A 60 10.38 -3.07 -3.45
CA ALA A 60 9.98 -1.87 -2.73
C ALA A 60 8.51 -1.93 -2.28
N LEU A 61 7.59 -2.42 -3.13
CA LEU A 61 6.19 -2.62 -2.77
C LEU A 61 6.01 -3.60 -1.60
N ARG A 62 6.75 -4.71 -1.56
CA ARG A 62 6.73 -5.66 -0.43
C ARG A 62 7.26 -5.05 0.87
N MET A 63 8.06 -4.00 0.76
CA MET A 63 8.66 -3.26 1.87
C MET A 63 7.99 -1.90 2.07
N ALA A 64 6.84 -1.65 1.49
CA ALA A 64 6.19 -0.35 1.47
C ALA A 64 6.04 0.25 2.88
N SER A 65 5.69 -0.58 3.88
CA SER A 65 5.52 -0.15 5.27
C SER A 65 6.78 0.41 5.94
N TYR A 66 7.95 0.16 5.39
CA TYR A 66 9.22 0.69 5.91
C TYR A 66 9.58 2.06 5.33
N TYR A 67 9.00 2.46 4.19
CA TYR A 67 9.23 3.78 3.64
C TYR A 67 8.53 4.86 4.47
N PRO A 68 9.12 6.05 4.62
CA PRO A 68 8.51 7.13 5.41
C PRO A 68 7.22 7.63 4.74
N GLU A 69 6.29 8.10 5.56
CA GLU A 69 5.11 8.82 5.08
C GLU A 69 5.52 10.17 4.49
N TRP A 70 4.85 10.56 3.42
CA TRP A 70 5.03 11.88 2.81
C TRP A 70 4.65 13.00 3.79
N GLN A 71 5.48 14.02 3.86
CA GLN A 71 5.23 15.18 4.71
C GLN A 71 5.55 16.49 3.98
N PRO A 72 4.74 17.56 4.17
CA PRO A 72 5.08 18.87 3.67
C PRO A 72 6.33 19.41 4.39
N GLY A 73 7.13 20.21 3.69
CA GLY A 73 8.39 20.78 4.21
C GLY A 73 9.60 19.83 4.19
N GLN A 74 9.39 18.56 3.79
CA GLN A 74 10.46 17.58 3.62
C GLN A 74 11.12 17.73 2.26
N ASP A 75 12.45 17.58 2.20
CA ASP A 75 13.20 17.51 0.95
C ASP A 75 13.16 16.09 0.38
N TYR A 76 12.79 16.00 -0.89
CA TYR A 76 12.71 14.75 -1.63
C TYR A 76 13.66 14.77 -2.82
N PRO A 77 14.79 14.05 -2.75
CA PRO A 77 15.66 13.89 -3.91
C PRO A 77 15.04 12.98 -4.96
N ILE A 78 15.53 13.05 -6.20
CA ILE A 78 15.10 12.15 -7.29
C ILE A 78 15.28 10.69 -6.87
N GLY A 79 14.27 9.87 -7.15
CA GLY A 79 14.25 8.43 -6.83
C GLY A 79 13.85 8.10 -5.39
N TYR A 80 13.70 9.10 -4.53
CA TYR A 80 13.24 8.88 -3.16
C TYR A 80 11.83 8.27 -3.15
N LYS A 81 11.64 7.25 -2.33
CA LYS A 81 10.35 6.57 -2.19
C LYS A 81 9.69 6.96 -0.88
N THR A 82 8.39 7.21 -0.93
CA THR A 82 7.57 7.63 0.23
C THR A 82 6.19 7.00 0.15
N GLN A 83 5.56 6.81 1.30
CA GLN A 83 4.18 6.34 1.38
C GLN A 83 3.20 7.52 1.45
N ARG A 84 2.03 7.34 0.86
CA ARG A 84 0.86 8.18 1.10
C ARG A 84 -0.41 7.49 0.63
N GLY A 85 -1.45 7.51 1.45
CA GLY A 85 -2.74 6.91 1.14
C GLY A 85 -2.68 5.40 0.88
N GLY A 86 -1.79 4.68 1.58
CA GLY A 86 -1.57 3.24 1.39
C GLY A 86 -0.86 2.86 0.08
N LYS A 87 -0.32 3.86 -0.62
CA LYS A 87 0.40 3.69 -1.89
C LYS A 87 1.86 4.09 -1.72
N LEU A 88 2.73 3.48 -2.53
CA LEU A 88 4.14 3.83 -2.61
C LEU A 88 4.38 4.73 -3.81
N TRP A 89 5.13 5.81 -3.60
CA TRP A 89 5.40 6.84 -4.61
C TRP A 89 6.91 7.04 -4.76
N ARG A 90 7.34 7.33 -5.98
CA ARG A 90 8.73 7.69 -6.31
C ARG A 90 8.81 9.15 -6.73
N CYS A 91 9.76 9.88 -6.17
CA CYS A 91 10.05 11.25 -6.55
C CYS A 91 10.71 11.29 -7.94
N LEU A 92 10.14 12.03 -8.87
CA LEU A 92 10.64 12.22 -10.25
C LEU A 92 11.56 13.42 -10.36
N GLN A 93 11.34 14.46 -9.56
CA GLN A 93 12.13 15.70 -9.58
C GLN A 93 12.45 16.13 -8.15
N ALA A 94 13.70 16.44 -7.88
CA ALA A 94 14.10 16.91 -6.56
C ALA A 94 13.38 18.20 -6.18
N HIS A 95 12.74 18.22 -5.02
CA HIS A 95 11.99 19.38 -4.53
C HIS A 95 11.82 19.32 -3.01
N THR A 96 11.50 20.47 -2.42
CA THR A 96 10.96 20.55 -1.06
C THR A 96 9.43 20.48 -1.15
N ALA A 97 8.82 19.49 -0.53
CA ALA A 97 7.37 19.28 -0.60
C ALA A 97 6.58 20.44 0.02
N GLN A 98 5.50 20.82 -0.62
CA GLN A 98 4.58 21.87 -0.15
C GLN A 98 3.16 21.31 -0.02
N THR A 99 2.36 21.93 0.82
CA THR A 99 0.91 21.64 0.86
C THR A 99 0.32 21.89 -0.52
N GLY A 100 -0.45 20.93 -1.03
CA GLY A 100 -1.00 20.94 -2.40
C GLY A 100 -0.12 20.22 -3.43
N TRP A 101 1.09 19.77 -3.06
CA TRP A 101 1.99 18.96 -3.89
C TRP A 101 2.05 17.49 -3.43
N GLU A 102 0.95 17.04 -2.87
CA GLU A 102 0.79 15.63 -2.49
C GLU A 102 0.99 14.73 -3.71
N PRO A 103 1.57 13.53 -3.53
CA PRO A 103 1.88 12.62 -4.62
C PRO A 103 0.72 12.34 -5.58
N GLU A 104 -0.49 12.20 -5.06
CA GLU A 104 -1.70 11.99 -5.85
C GLU A 104 -2.13 13.21 -6.70
N ASN A 105 -1.67 14.41 -6.34
CA ASN A 105 -2.07 15.68 -6.98
C ASN A 105 -0.96 16.25 -7.88
N ALA A 106 0.27 15.75 -7.78
CA ALA A 106 1.44 16.33 -8.44
C ALA A 106 2.18 15.30 -9.31
N ALA A 107 1.50 14.80 -10.35
CA ALA A 107 2.04 13.78 -11.26
C ALA A 107 3.35 14.17 -11.97
N SER A 108 3.69 15.44 -12.06
CA SER A 108 4.99 15.88 -12.58
C SER A 108 6.15 15.68 -11.60
N LEU A 109 5.85 15.57 -10.30
CA LEU A 109 6.83 15.40 -9.23
C LEU A 109 6.89 13.95 -8.74
N TRP A 110 5.80 13.20 -8.90
CA TRP A 110 5.62 11.89 -8.32
C TRP A 110 5.10 10.87 -9.31
N GLU A 111 5.57 9.65 -9.20
CA GLU A 111 5.08 8.47 -9.90
C GLU A 111 4.64 7.43 -8.89
N GLN A 112 3.43 6.91 -9.05
CA GLN A 112 2.98 5.79 -8.23
C GLN A 112 3.69 4.51 -8.65
N ILE A 113 4.28 3.82 -7.68
CA ILE A 113 4.83 2.48 -7.90
C ILE A 113 3.68 1.47 -7.76
N CYS A 114 3.39 0.78 -8.85
CA CYS A 114 2.35 -0.24 -8.92
C CYS A 114 2.96 -1.62 -9.12
N GLU A 115 2.22 -2.66 -8.76
CA GLU A 115 2.58 -4.01 -9.16
C GLU A 115 2.56 -4.12 -10.67
N THR A 116 3.63 -4.71 -11.22
CA THR A 116 3.70 -5.11 -12.62
C THR A 116 3.59 -6.62 -12.69
N HIS A 117 2.81 -7.10 -13.65
CA HIS A 117 2.60 -8.52 -13.87
C HIS A 117 3.17 -8.91 -15.23
N ASP A 118 3.96 -9.97 -15.28
CA ASP A 118 4.58 -10.44 -16.53
C ASP A 118 3.58 -11.09 -17.50
N GLY A 119 2.38 -11.41 -17.02
CA GLY A 119 1.36 -12.12 -17.81
C GLY A 119 1.71 -13.58 -18.02
N THR A 120 2.46 -14.17 -17.11
CA THR A 120 2.74 -15.61 -17.11
C THR A 120 1.63 -16.38 -16.37
N LYS A 121 1.62 -17.71 -16.48
CA LYS A 121 0.69 -18.56 -15.71
C LYS A 121 0.81 -18.34 -14.20
N TYR A 122 2.02 -18.03 -13.71
CA TYR A 122 2.32 -17.86 -12.29
C TYR A 122 2.24 -16.40 -11.82
N ASP A 123 2.18 -15.49 -12.75
CA ASP A 123 2.05 -14.04 -12.51
C ASP A 123 1.10 -13.42 -13.56
N PRO A 124 -0.19 -13.77 -13.51
CA PRO A 124 -1.18 -13.30 -14.48
C PRO A 124 -1.53 -11.83 -14.22
N ILE A 125 -1.83 -11.10 -15.29
CA ILE A 125 -2.24 -9.70 -15.24
C ILE A 125 -3.67 -9.62 -14.69
N PRO A 126 -3.94 -8.86 -13.61
CA PRO A 126 -5.31 -8.60 -13.16
C PRO A 126 -6.10 -7.88 -14.25
N TYR A 127 -7.26 -8.43 -14.58
CA TYR A 127 -8.16 -7.84 -15.58
C TYR A 127 -9.30 -7.08 -14.88
N ASP A 128 -9.38 -5.78 -15.15
CA ASP A 128 -10.36 -4.87 -14.54
C ASP A 128 -11.61 -4.60 -15.43
N GLY A 129 -11.66 -5.20 -16.63
CA GLY A 129 -12.77 -4.99 -17.57
C GLY A 129 -12.58 -3.79 -18.49
N ASN A 130 -11.38 -3.24 -18.60
CA ASN A 130 -11.08 -2.10 -19.49
C ASN A 130 -9.62 -2.11 -19.93
N MET A 131 -9.21 -3.17 -20.63
CA MET A 131 -7.85 -3.26 -21.19
C MET A 131 -7.82 -4.07 -22.48
N ALA A 132 -6.82 -3.79 -23.32
CA ALA A 132 -6.50 -4.65 -24.45
C ALA A 132 -5.81 -5.94 -23.96
N LEU A 133 -6.14 -7.04 -24.60
CA LEU A 133 -5.53 -8.34 -24.30
C LEU A 133 -4.45 -8.64 -25.34
N GLU A 134 -3.33 -9.17 -24.88
CA GLU A 134 -2.20 -9.57 -25.70
C GLU A 134 -2.12 -11.10 -25.78
N SER A 135 -1.94 -11.62 -26.97
CA SER A 135 -1.81 -13.06 -27.21
C SER A 135 -0.59 -13.63 -26.49
N GLY A 136 -0.75 -14.79 -25.86
CA GLY A 136 0.29 -15.45 -25.06
C GLY A 136 0.38 -14.97 -23.61
N LYS A 137 -0.34 -13.90 -23.24
CA LYS A 137 -0.41 -13.42 -21.86
C LYS A 137 -1.53 -14.10 -21.09
N HIS A 138 -1.30 -14.28 -19.80
CA HIS A 138 -2.30 -14.76 -18.86
C HIS A 138 -2.93 -13.58 -18.11
N TYR A 139 -4.22 -13.65 -17.93
CA TYR A 139 -5.03 -12.67 -17.21
C TYR A 139 -5.80 -13.35 -16.09
N THR A 140 -6.05 -12.65 -15.00
CA THR A 140 -6.88 -13.17 -13.90
C THR A 140 -8.07 -12.28 -13.63
N GLN A 141 -9.23 -12.90 -13.44
CA GLN A 141 -10.48 -12.25 -13.05
C GLN A 141 -11.29 -13.18 -12.16
N SER A 142 -11.81 -12.69 -11.04
CA SER A 142 -12.67 -13.45 -10.11
C SER A 142 -12.06 -14.79 -9.65
N GLY A 143 -10.72 -14.82 -9.46
CA GLY A 143 -10.01 -16.02 -9.03
C GLY A 143 -9.76 -17.08 -10.11
N MET A 144 -10.13 -16.79 -11.36
CA MET A 144 -9.88 -17.66 -12.51
C MET A 144 -8.75 -17.08 -13.36
N THR A 145 -7.89 -17.96 -13.90
CA THR A 145 -6.83 -17.56 -14.83
C THR A 145 -7.19 -17.95 -16.26
N TYR A 146 -6.91 -17.05 -17.19
CA TYR A 146 -7.20 -17.17 -18.61
C TYR A 146 -5.94 -16.93 -19.43
N LEU A 147 -5.71 -17.72 -20.46
CA LEU A 147 -4.69 -17.48 -21.46
C LEU A 147 -5.32 -16.74 -22.65
N CYS A 148 -4.73 -15.63 -23.05
CA CYS A 148 -5.16 -14.92 -24.25
C CYS A 148 -4.58 -15.59 -25.50
N ASN A 149 -5.45 -15.96 -26.43
CA ASN A 149 -5.08 -16.65 -27.68
C ASN A 149 -4.95 -15.69 -28.86
N ARG A 150 -5.47 -14.49 -28.74
CA ARG A 150 -5.47 -13.50 -29.82
C ARG A 150 -5.55 -12.08 -29.28
N ASP A 151 -4.73 -11.16 -29.83
CA ASP A 151 -4.77 -9.75 -29.49
C ASP A 151 -6.13 -9.11 -29.75
N THR A 152 -6.55 -8.24 -28.86
CA THR A 152 -7.80 -7.49 -29.06
C THR A 152 -7.56 -6.11 -29.67
N VAL A 153 -6.32 -5.64 -29.73
CA VAL A 153 -5.90 -4.32 -30.26
C VAL A 153 -6.52 -3.15 -29.49
N ASN A 154 -7.84 -3.19 -29.29
CA ASN A 154 -8.60 -2.21 -28.52
C ASN A 154 -8.98 -2.78 -27.16
N PRO A 155 -9.19 -1.93 -26.14
CA PRO A 155 -9.72 -2.36 -24.85
C PRO A 155 -11.05 -3.10 -25.02
N VAL A 156 -11.18 -4.21 -24.28
CA VAL A 156 -12.44 -4.96 -24.16
C VAL A 156 -13.05 -4.70 -22.78
N TYR A 157 -14.37 -4.70 -22.72
CA TYR A 157 -15.13 -4.34 -21.52
C TYR A 157 -15.94 -5.53 -20.96
N ASN A 158 -15.99 -6.63 -21.70
CA ASN A 158 -16.69 -7.86 -21.30
C ASN A 158 -15.89 -8.60 -20.23
N ALA A 159 -16.57 -9.35 -19.37
CA ALA A 159 -15.87 -10.26 -18.47
C ALA A 159 -15.07 -11.31 -19.25
N LEU A 160 -13.92 -11.74 -18.72
CA LEU A 160 -13.09 -12.76 -19.40
C LEU A 160 -13.85 -14.06 -19.63
N SER A 161 -14.76 -14.43 -18.72
CA SER A 161 -15.63 -15.60 -18.88
C SER A 161 -16.54 -15.55 -20.12
N GLU A 162 -16.93 -14.34 -20.57
CA GLU A 162 -17.72 -14.13 -21.79
C GLU A 162 -16.88 -14.16 -23.07
N LEU A 163 -15.57 -14.00 -22.93
CA LEU A 163 -14.60 -14.00 -24.02
C LEU A 163 -13.96 -15.37 -24.27
N VAL A 164 -14.36 -16.37 -23.50
CA VAL A 164 -13.86 -17.76 -23.66
C VAL A 164 -14.26 -18.31 -25.02
N GLY A 165 -13.28 -18.87 -25.73
CA GLY A 165 -13.46 -19.39 -27.11
C GLY A 165 -13.44 -18.32 -28.20
N ILE A 166 -13.38 -17.02 -27.84
CA ILE A 166 -13.24 -15.91 -28.77
C ILE A 166 -11.83 -15.33 -28.72
N TYR A 167 -11.40 -14.91 -27.54
CA TYR A 167 -10.09 -14.29 -27.27
C TYR A 167 -9.28 -15.01 -26.22
N VAL A 168 -9.93 -15.72 -25.30
CA VAL A 168 -9.26 -16.36 -24.17
C VAL A 168 -9.73 -17.81 -24.00
N GLU A 169 -8.89 -18.60 -23.32
CA GLU A 169 -9.26 -19.93 -22.81
C GLU A 169 -9.00 -20.00 -21.30
N VAL A 170 -9.76 -20.82 -20.58
CA VAL A 170 -9.58 -21.04 -19.14
C VAL A 170 -8.34 -21.90 -18.92
N VAL A 171 -7.44 -21.42 -18.08
CA VAL A 171 -6.27 -22.19 -17.64
C VAL A 171 -6.65 -22.99 -16.39
N ASN A 172 -6.85 -24.28 -16.57
CA ASN A 172 -7.02 -25.21 -15.44
C ASN A 172 -5.68 -25.31 -14.69
N GLY A 173 -5.71 -25.09 -13.35
CA GLY A 173 -4.57 -25.16 -12.46
C GLY A 173 -4.00 -26.56 -12.31
#